data_a4cd5af1196275dc3f69f17ca3de40d8
#
_entry.id   a4cd5af1196275dc3f69f17ca3de40d8
#
_cell.length_a   1.000
_cell.length_b   1.000
_cell.length_c   1.000
_cell.angle_alpha   90.00
_cell.angle_beta   90.00
_cell.angle_gamma   90.00
#
_symmetry.space_group_name_H-M   'P 1'
#
loop_
_entity.id
_entity.type
_entity.pdbx_description
1 polymer ?
#
loop_
_entity_poly.entity_id
_entity_poly.type
_entity_poly.pdbx_seq_one_letter_code
_entity_poly.pdbx_strand_id
1 'polypeptide(L)'
;DYGAYVFTNADDIDTSSNNALRSRWYLAEEESIYIGYKYYETRYFDSVLDQGNASQALTGETKDGGKVWDYDNEVSYSFGYGVEGSTFSEEITDAKIDWSGETQSEVTVKVTNTGENAAKHAVQLYVSLPYTDYDKETGLEKSAIQLVGYGKTGEAKENSFEDVVLLEPGESEDVTITFTATDIYSYDVNEKHDNVTGAYILEAGDYYFATGNGAHDAVQSVLKEQYPDKMKDAEPTGTVYKEAVDSKRTLTESNGSTIQNQLTDGDLNSYNCGTEVTYLSRNDWAHTFPVGIGEITATEEM
;
A
#
# COMPACT_ATOMS: atom_id res chain seq x y z
N ASP A 1 -6.90 -0.37 -15.99
CA ASP A 1 -6.99 1.09 -16.14
C ASP A 1 -8.30 1.54 -15.52
N TYR A 2 -8.23 2.29 -14.43
CA TYR A 2 -9.41 2.73 -13.66
C TYR A 2 -9.89 4.12 -14.02
N GLY A 3 -9.34 4.68 -15.02
CA GLY A 3 -9.56 6.01 -15.56
C GLY A 3 -8.23 6.56 -16.04
N ALA A 4 -8.25 7.23 -17.14
CA ALA A 4 -7.06 7.83 -17.71
C ALA A 4 -7.45 8.94 -18.68
N TYR A 5 -6.55 9.88 -18.89
CA TYR A 5 -6.68 10.92 -19.90
C TYR A 5 -5.60 10.77 -20.96
N VAL A 6 -6.01 10.92 -22.22
CA VAL A 6 -5.11 11.00 -23.36
C VAL A 6 -5.08 12.44 -23.87
N PHE A 7 -3.91 13.00 -24.06
CA PHE A 7 -3.76 14.32 -24.64
C PHE A 7 -4.10 14.31 -26.12
N THR A 8 -5.10 15.09 -26.53
CA THR A 8 -5.57 15.16 -27.92
C THR A 8 -4.62 15.92 -28.83
N ASN A 9 -3.76 16.77 -28.28
CA ASN A 9 -2.74 17.54 -28.98
C ASN A 9 -1.32 17.04 -28.74
N ALA A 10 -1.16 15.75 -28.49
CA ALA A 10 0.15 15.14 -28.21
C ALA A 10 1.20 15.36 -29.33
N ASP A 11 0.76 15.66 -30.56
CA ASP A 11 1.66 16.03 -31.67
C ASP A 11 2.31 17.41 -31.48
N ASP A 12 1.69 18.29 -30.70
CA ASP A 12 2.17 19.65 -30.43
C ASP A 12 3.10 19.70 -29.23
N ILE A 13 3.16 18.64 -28.42
CA ILE A 13 4.04 18.56 -27.27
C ILE A 13 5.48 18.40 -27.75
N ASP A 14 6.37 19.26 -27.30
CA ASP A 14 7.78 19.26 -27.71
C ASP A 14 8.51 18.01 -27.24
N THR A 15 8.78 17.11 -28.18
CA THR A 15 9.58 15.90 -27.97
C THR A 15 11.00 16.03 -28.54
N SER A 16 11.41 17.23 -28.92
CA SER A 16 12.67 17.47 -29.63
C SER A 16 13.92 17.10 -28.84
N SER A 17 13.84 17.11 -27.51
CA SER A 17 14.96 16.81 -26.61
C SER A 17 15.21 15.31 -26.40
N ASN A 18 14.30 14.43 -26.78
CA ASN A 18 14.46 13.00 -26.58
C ASN A 18 13.95 12.18 -27.76
N ASN A 19 14.83 11.95 -28.72
CA ASN A 19 14.54 11.19 -29.94
C ASN A 19 14.17 9.68 -29.69
N ALA A 20 14.29 9.20 -28.46
CA ALA A 20 13.96 7.83 -28.10
C ALA A 20 12.48 7.65 -27.70
N LEU A 21 11.82 8.71 -27.28
CA LEU A 21 10.40 8.71 -26.89
C LEU A 21 9.54 9.23 -28.05
N ARG A 22 9.47 8.48 -29.10
CA ARG A 22 8.58 8.76 -30.26
C ARG A 22 7.12 8.39 -30.01
N SER A 23 6.72 8.20 -28.77
CA SER A 23 5.31 7.99 -28.45
C SER A 23 4.61 9.34 -28.49
N ARG A 24 3.66 9.49 -29.37
CA ARG A 24 2.79 10.67 -29.49
C ARG A 24 1.60 10.61 -28.54
N TRP A 25 1.60 9.64 -27.63
CA TRP A 25 0.53 9.44 -26.69
C TRP A 25 1.06 9.59 -25.27
N TYR A 26 0.45 10.49 -24.53
CA TYR A 26 0.67 10.65 -23.11
C TYR A 26 -0.59 10.20 -22.40
N LEU A 27 -0.42 9.34 -21.42
CA LEU A 27 -1.49 8.80 -20.60
C LEU A 27 -1.28 9.32 -19.17
N ALA A 28 -2.29 9.99 -18.62
CA ALA A 28 -2.34 10.32 -17.22
C ALA A 28 -3.31 9.39 -16.53
N GLU A 29 -2.83 8.68 -15.51
CA GLU A 29 -3.60 7.69 -14.76
C GLU A 29 -4.16 8.32 -13.49
N GLU A 30 -5.40 7.96 -13.13
CA GLU A 30 -6.13 8.53 -12.00
C GLU A 30 -5.98 7.70 -10.72
N GLU A 31 -5.27 6.59 -10.75
CA GLU A 31 -5.21 5.58 -9.69
C GLU A 31 -4.51 6.07 -8.42
N SER A 32 -3.70 7.14 -8.51
CA SER A 32 -2.94 7.68 -7.38
C SER A 32 -2.08 6.58 -6.71
N ILE A 33 -2.19 6.42 -5.38
CA ILE A 33 -1.47 5.40 -4.63
C ILE A 33 -2.06 3.98 -4.76
N TYR A 34 -3.26 3.86 -5.35
CA TYR A 34 -4.00 2.60 -5.43
C TYR A 34 -3.58 1.76 -6.63
N ILE A 35 -2.32 1.31 -6.62
CA ILE A 35 -1.72 0.48 -7.66
C ILE A 35 -1.55 -0.95 -7.14
N GLY A 36 -1.91 -1.94 -7.95
CA GLY A 36 -1.75 -3.35 -7.62
C GLY A 36 -2.49 -3.75 -6.35
N TYR A 37 -1.82 -4.45 -5.44
CA TYR A 37 -2.44 -4.94 -4.22
C TYR A 37 -2.98 -3.83 -3.32
N LYS A 38 -2.38 -2.64 -3.32
CA LYS A 38 -2.88 -1.52 -2.52
C LYS A 38 -4.32 -1.17 -2.88
N TYR A 39 -4.68 -1.27 -4.17
CA TYR A 39 -6.06 -1.09 -4.60
C TYR A 39 -6.96 -2.22 -4.10
N TYR A 40 -6.63 -3.47 -4.43
CA TYR A 40 -7.51 -4.60 -4.13
C TYR A 40 -7.70 -4.79 -2.63
N GLU A 41 -6.63 -4.71 -1.85
CA GLU A 41 -6.69 -4.92 -0.41
C GLU A 41 -7.37 -3.74 0.33
N THR A 42 -7.16 -2.50 -0.13
CA THR A 42 -7.86 -1.35 0.46
C THR A 42 -9.34 -1.39 0.16
N ARG A 43 -9.70 -1.73 -1.08
CA ARG A 43 -11.09 -1.86 -1.47
C ARG A 43 -11.79 -3.01 -0.74
N TYR A 44 -11.10 -4.13 -0.54
CA TYR A 44 -11.60 -5.23 0.30
C TYR A 44 -11.84 -4.75 1.74
N PHE A 45 -10.86 -4.10 2.35
CA PHE A 45 -10.97 -3.55 3.69
C PHE A 45 -12.21 -2.66 3.83
N ASP A 46 -12.37 -1.72 2.91
CA ASP A 46 -13.49 -0.77 2.94
C ASP A 46 -14.83 -1.45 2.61
N SER A 47 -14.85 -2.48 1.76
CA SER A 47 -16.06 -3.26 1.47
C SER A 47 -16.57 -4.05 2.69
N VAL A 48 -15.67 -4.60 3.49
CA VAL A 48 -16.02 -5.27 4.76
C VAL A 48 -16.63 -4.28 5.76
N LEU A 49 -16.19 -3.03 5.71
CA LEU A 49 -16.68 -1.96 6.59
C LEU A 49 -17.91 -1.23 6.05
N ASP A 50 -18.38 -1.54 4.84
CA ASP A 50 -19.45 -0.83 4.13
C ASP A 50 -19.10 0.65 3.91
N GLN A 51 -17.83 0.98 3.63
CA GLN A 51 -17.38 2.35 3.42
C GLN A 51 -17.48 2.77 1.96
N GLY A 52 -17.96 4.00 1.74
CA GLY A 52 -18.11 4.58 0.41
C GLY A 52 -18.90 3.65 -0.52
N ASN A 53 -18.40 3.49 -1.74
CA ASN A 53 -18.97 2.59 -2.75
C ASN A 53 -18.09 1.33 -2.95
N ALA A 54 -17.26 0.95 -1.97
CA ALA A 54 -16.25 -0.09 -2.13
C ALA A 54 -16.82 -1.43 -2.63
N SER A 55 -18.02 -1.81 -2.17
CA SER A 55 -18.70 -3.05 -2.58
C SER A 55 -19.55 -2.90 -3.85
N GLN A 56 -19.58 -1.72 -4.50
CA GLN A 56 -20.41 -1.49 -5.66
C GLN A 56 -19.62 -1.59 -6.96
N ALA A 57 -20.19 -2.26 -7.96
CA ALA A 57 -19.73 -2.18 -9.32
C ALA A 57 -20.43 -0.99 -10.01
N LEU A 58 -19.78 0.18 -10.06
CA LEU A 58 -20.39 1.42 -10.54
C LEU A 58 -20.87 1.36 -11.99
N THR A 59 -20.19 0.60 -12.83
CA THR A 59 -20.58 0.38 -14.22
C THR A 59 -21.47 -0.85 -14.42
N GLY A 60 -21.78 -1.60 -13.36
CA GLY A 60 -22.55 -2.83 -13.40
C GLY A 60 -21.78 -4.03 -13.91
N GLU A 61 -20.46 -3.93 -14.04
CA GLU A 61 -19.59 -4.98 -14.54
C GLU A 61 -18.51 -5.30 -13.52
N THR A 62 -18.61 -6.48 -12.97
CA THR A 62 -17.50 -7.18 -12.32
C THR A 62 -16.96 -8.22 -13.30
N LYS A 63 -15.85 -8.88 -12.99
CA LYS A 63 -15.24 -9.94 -13.80
C LYS A 63 -16.23 -11.05 -14.19
N ASP A 64 -17.23 -11.30 -13.36
CA ASP A 64 -18.30 -12.29 -13.59
C ASP A 64 -19.61 -11.65 -14.15
N GLY A 65 -19.61 -10.35 -14.44
CA GLY A 65 -20.79 -9.61 -14.91
C GLY A 65 -21.78 -9.24 -13.82
N GLY A 66 -21.40 -9.38 -12.53
CA GLY A 66 -22.20 -8.98 -11.37
C GLY A 66 -22.30 -7.46 -11.19
N LYS A 67 -22.95 -7.05 -10.12
CA LYS A 67 -23.10 -5.65 -9.72
C LYS A 67 -22.52 -5.35 -8.34
N VAL A 68 -21.93 -6.35 -7.73
CA VAL A 68 -21.26 -6.27 -6.44
C VAL A 68 -19.80 -6.61 -6.66
N TRP A 69 -18.94 -5.76 -6.19
CA TRP A 69 -17.51 -6.05 -6.21
C TRP A 69 -17.21 -7.11 -5.13
N ASP A 70 -16.50 -8.13 -5.52
CA ASP A 70 -16.12 -9.25 -4.67
C ASP A 70 -14.64 -9.58 -4.91
N TYR A 71 -13.85 -9.55 -3.86
CA TYR A 71 -12.41 -9.78 -3.93
C TYR A 71 -12.05 -11.11 -4.59
N ASP A 72 -12.73 -12.20 -4.21
CA ASP A 72 -12.44 -13.56 -4.69
C ASP A 72 -12.73 -13.72 -6.19
N ASN A 73 -13.65 -12.92 -6.72
CA ASN A 73 -13.94 -12.88 -8.15
C ASN A 73 -12.92 -12.06 -8.94
N GLU A 74 -12.33 -11.03 -8.33
CA GLU A 74 -11.42 -10.11 -9.01
C GLU A 74 -9.95 -10.55 -8.94
N VAL A 75 -9.54 -11.17 -7.83
CA VAL A 75 -8.14 -11.53 -7.55
C VAL A 75 -7.96 -13.03 -7.59
N SER A 76 -7.15 -13.52 -8.52
CA SER A 76 -6.83 -14.95 -8.63
C SER A 76 -5.73 -15.37 -7.65
N TYR A 77 -4.77 -14.51 -7.40
CA TYR A 77 -3.66 -14.70 -6.44
C TYR A 77 -3.36 -13.36 -5.79
N SER A 78 -3.39 -13.31 -4.47
CA SER A 78 -3.02 -12.11 -3.73
C SER A 78 -1.53 -11.79 -3.89
N PHE A 79 -1.18 -10.52 -3.70
CA PHE A 79 0.23 -10.12 -3.68
C PHE A 79 0.96 -10.85 -2.54
N GLY A 80 2.12 -11.39 -2.86
CA GLY A 80 2.93 -12.14 -1.91
C GLY A 80 2.50 -13.61 -1.72
N TYR A 81 1.40 -14.04 -2.34
CA TYR A 81 1.03 -15.45 -2.34
C TYR A 81 2.12 -16.31 -2.98
N GLY A 82 2.48 -17.39 -2.32
CA GLY A 82 3.45 -18.37 -2.79
C GLY A 82 2.98 -19.79 -2.60
N VAL A 83 3.45 -20.69 -3.49
CA VAL A 83 3.33 -22.13 -3.28
C VAL A 83 4.55 -22.57 -2.51
N GLU A 84 4.34 -22.92 -1.25
CA GLU A 84 5.42 -23.36 -0.36
C GLU A 84 5.55 -24.88 -0.38
N GLY A 85 6.78 -25.36 -0.15
CA GLY A 85 7.06 -26.79 -0.04
C GLY A 85 6.58 -27.42 1.27
N SER A 86 6.13 -26.61 2.23
CA SER A 86 5.61 -26.99 3.55
C SER A 86 4.59 -25.97 4.03
N THR A 87 4.07 -26.15 5.23
CA THR A 87 3.21 -25.17 5.91
C THR A 87 3.97 -24.54 7.07
N PHE A 88 3.69 -23.28 7.36
CA PHE A 88 4.36 -22.53 8.41
C PHE A 88 3.34 -21.80 9.29
N SER A 89 3.71 -21.56 10.54
CA SER A 89 3.04 -20.60 11.41
C SER A 89 3.98 -19.46 11.74
N GLU A 90 3.44 -18.28 11.90
CA GLU A 90 4.14 -17.05 12.23
C GLU A 90 3.63 -16.49 13.56
N GLU A 91 4.54 -15.90 14.35
CA GLU A 91 4.22 -15.22 15.60
C GLU A 91 5.15 -13.99 15.73
N ILE A 92 4.60 -12.78 15.81
CA ILE A 92 5.38 -11.60 16.15
C ILE A 92 5.74 -11.70 17.63
N THR A 93 7.03 -11.87 17.94
CA THR A 93 7.53 -12.09 19.31
C THR A 93 8.14 -10.87 19.94
N ASP A 94 8.66 -9.93 19.12
CA ASP A 94 9.22 -8.65 19.59
C ASP A 94 9.02 -7.57 18.52
N ALA A 95 8.81 -6.34 18.95
CA ALA A 95 8.74 -5.18 18.08
C ALA A 95 9.34 -3.97 18.78
N LYS A 96 10.20 -3.25 18.07
CA LYS A 96 10.84 -2.00 18.51
C LYS A 96 10.70 -0.97 17.42
N ILE A 97 9.75 -0.08 17.57
CA ILE A 97 9.42 0.92 16.55
C ILE A 97 9.99 2.28 16.95
N ASP A 98 10.92 2.78 16.13
CA ASP A 98 11.39 4.16 16.24
C ASP A 98 10.57 5.07 15.35
N TRP A 99 9.57 5.71 15.93
CA TRP A 99 8.67 6.63 15.23
C TRP A 99 9.34 7.96 14.84
N SER A 100 10.56 8.24 15.30
CA SER A 100 11.30 9.43 14.88
C SER A 100 11.86 9.28 13.45
N GLY A 101 12.07 8.05 13.01
CA GLY A 101 12.73 7.73 11.73
C GLY A 101 14.24 7.98 11.74
N GLU A 102 14.84 8.23 12.92
CA GLU A 102 16.28 8.43 13.06
C GLU A 102 17.05 7.12 13.05
N THR A 103 16.43 6.06 13.56
CA THR A 103 17.01 4.71 13.58
C THR A 103 16.09 3.70 12.91
N GLN A 104 16.62 2.52 12.63
CA GLN A 104 15.81 1.42 12.11
C GLN A 104 14.89 0.87 13.20
N SER A 105 13.65 0.63 12.81
CA SER A 105 12.70 -0.19 13.55
C SER A 105 12.95 -1.66 13.27
N GLU A 106 12.65 -2.52 14.23
CA GLU A 106 12.84 -3.96 14.15
C GLU A 106 11.56 -4.68 14.58
N VAL A 107 11.14 -5.66 13.78
CA VAL A 107 10.08 -6.60 14.15
C VAL A 107 10.61 -8.01 13.99
N THR A 108 10.52 -8.80 15.05
CA THR A 108 10.97 -10.19 15.07
C THR A 108 9.77 -11.11 14.99
N VAL A 109 9.81 -12.00 14.01
CA VAL A 109 8.77 -12.99 13.73
C VAL A 109 9.37 -14.38 13.94
N LYS A 110 8.81 -15.14 14.87
CA LYS A 110 9.12 -16.55 15.02
C LYS A 110 8.36 -17.34 13.98
N VAL A 111 9.08 -18.04 13.13
CA VAL A 111 8.54 -18.94 12.10
C VAL A 111 8.72 -20.36 12.56
N THR A 112 7.65 -21.16 12.51
CA THR A 112 7.70 -22.59 12.82
C THR A 112 7.23 -23.39 11.62
N ASN A 113 8.02 -24.36 11.17
CA ASN A 113 7.58 -25.29 10.14
C ASN A 113 6.57 -26.29 10.75
N THR A 114 5.31 -26.14 10.39
CA THR A 114 4.20 -26.99 10.85
C THR A 114 3.85 -28.10 9.88
N GLY A 115 4.53 -28.14 8.72
CA GLY A 115 4.30 -29.13 7.68
C GLY A 115 5.17 -30.38 7.84
N GLU A 116 5.18 -31.20 6.80
CA GLU A 116 5.87 -32.50 6.79
C GLU A 116 7.22 -32.49 6.04
N ASN A 117 7.53 -31.39 5.35
CA ASN A 117 8.74 -31.29 4.54
C ASN A 117 9.68 -30.19 5.06
N ALA A 118 10.98 -30.41 4.96
CA ALA A 118 11.95 -29.35 5.18
C ALA A 118 11.82 -28.29 4.07
N ALA A 119 11.69 -27.01 4.44
CA ALA A 119 11.51 -25.94 3.48
C ALA A 119 11.98 -24.58 4.05
N LYS A 120 12.03 -23.57 3.20
CA LYS A 120 12.21 -22.16 3.58
C LYS A 120 10.87 -21.44 3.54
N HIS A 121 10.76 -20.42 4.38
CA HIS A 121 9.62 -19.51 4.40
C HIS A 121 10.06 -18.07 4.20
N ALA A 122 9.25 -17.29 3.50
CA ALA A 122 9.43 -15.87 3.31
C ALA A 122 8.39 -15.09 4.12
N VAL A 123 8.83 -14.49 5.21
CA VAL A 123 8.00 -13.64 6.06
C VAL A 123 7.83 -12.29 5.39
N GLN A 124 6.60 -11.81 5.28
CA GLN A 124 6.26 -10.51 4.73
C GLN A 124 5.60 -9.69 5.84
N LEU A 125 6.19 -8.54 6.16
CA LEU A 125 5.66 -7.62 7.17
C LEU A 125 4.93 -6.48 6.50
N TYR A 126 3.67 -6.33 6.86
CA TYR A 126 2.79 -5.25 6.40
C TYR A 126 2.44 -4.31 7.55
N VAL A 127 2.06 -3.08 7.21
CA VAL A 127 1.50 -2.12 8.16
C VAL A 127 0.16 -1.58 7.66
N SER A 128 -0.78 -1.44 8.58
CA SER A 128 -2.02 -0.69 8.41
C SER A 128 -1.94 0.59 9.22
N LEU A 129 -2.18 1.72 8.55
CA LEU A 129 -2.11 3.07 9.13
C LEU A 129 -3.53 3.55 9.50
N PRO A 130 -3.65 4.45 10.49
CA PRO A 130 -4.93 5.08 10.74
C PRO A 130 -5.38 5.88 9.51
N TYR A 131 -6.65 5.75 9.14
CA TYR A 131 -7.32 6.58 8.13
C TYR A 131 -8.36 7.43 8.83
N THR A 132 -8.00 8.67 9.07
CA THR A 132 -8.69 9.58 9.99
C THR A 132 -9.75 10.43 9.29
N ASP A 133 -10.53 11.17 10.06
CA ASP A 133 -11.46 12.15 9.48
C ASP A 133 -10.70 13.29 8.80
N TYR A 134 -9.51 13.64 9.29
CA TYR A 134 -8.63 14.59 8.62
C TYR A 134 -8.23 14.12 7.21
N ASP A 135 -7.86 12.86 7.05
CA ASP A 135 -7.53 12.27 5.75
C ASP A 135 -8.69 12.41 4.76
N LYS A 136 -9.90 12.06 5.23
CA LYS A 136 -11.12 12.14 4.41
C LYS A 136 -11.47 13.58 4.00
N GLU A 137 -11.28 14.53 4.91
CA GLU A 137 -11.59 15.94 4.67
C GLU A 137 -10.55 16.62 3.76
N THR A 138 -9.30 16.19 3.83
CA THR A 138 -8.19 16.79 3.08
C THR A 138 -7.83 16.06 1.80
N GLY A 139 -8.38 14.85 1.59
CA GLY A 139 -8.04 14.00 0.46
C GLY A 139 -6.66 13.35 0.58
N LEU A 140 -6.16 13.18 1.81
CA LEU A 140 -4.92 12.44 2.04
C LEU A 140 -5.19 10.94 1.92
N GLU A 141 -4.73 10.34 0.84
CA GLU A 141 -4.98 8.93 0.55
C GLU A 141 -3.98 8.01 1.26
N LYS A 142 -4.49 6.92 1.84
CA LYS A 142 -3.72 5.87 2.50
C LYS A 142 -4.26 4.51 2.16
N SER A 143 -3.40 3.58 1.76
CA SER A 143 -3.82 2.19 1.59
C SER A 143 -4.12 1.54 2.94
N ALA A 144 -5.09 0.62 2.95
CA ALA A 144 -5.42 -0.13 4.17
C ALA A 144 -4.26 -0.98 4.67
N ILE A 145 -3.39 -1.40 3.76
CA ILE A 145 -2.20 -2.18 4.08
C ILE A 145 -1.07 -1.88 3.10
N GLN A 146 0.17 -1.86 3.60
CA GLN A 146 1.36 -1.76 2.75
C GLN A 146 2.50 -2.62 3.28
N LEU A 147 3.26 -3.23 2.37
CA LEU A 147 4.47 -3.97 2.69
C LEU A 147 5.56 -3.00 3.17
N VAL A 148 6.13 -3.27 4.35
CA VAL A 148 7.24 -2.48 4.91
C VAL A 148 8.56 -3.22 4.90
N GLY A 149 8.53 -4.54 4.81
CA GLY A 149 9.74 -5.34 4.73
C GLY A 149 9.45 -6.83 4.59
N TYR A 150 10.49 -7.58 4.34
CA TYR A 150 10.42 -9.03 4.29
C TYR A 150 11.73 -9.65 4.76
N GLY A 151 11.66 -10.89 5.22
CA GLY A 151 12.82 -11.71 5.57
C GLY A 151 12.58 -13.16 5.19
N LYS A 152 13.59 -13.99 5.30
CA LYS A 152 13.50 -15.42 4.97
C LYS A 152 14.13 -16.26 6.05
N THR A 153 13.58 -17.45 6.28
CA THR A 153 14.25 -18.46 7.09
C THR A 153 15.45 -19.02 6.35
N GLY A 154 16.43 -19.50 7.11
CA GLY A 154 17.63 -20.16 6.57
C GLY A 154 18.50 -19.24 5.71
N GLU A 155 18.57 -17.96 6.03
CA GLU A 155 19.55 -17.05 5.40
C GLU A 155 20.96 -17.42 5.87
N ALA A 156 21.87 -17.58 4.90
CA ALA A 156 23.28 -17.78 5.21
C ALA A 156 23.81 -16.56 5.95
N LYS A 157 24.51 -16.76 7.07
CA LYS A 157 25.22 -15.68 7.76
C LYS A 157 26.25 -15.07 6.83
N GLU A 158 26.37 -13.75 6.88
CA GLU A 158 27.31 -12.98 6.06
C GLU A 158 28.70 -13.63 6.08
N ASN A 159 29.26 -13.89 4.90
CA ASN A 159 30.57 -14.58 4.69
C ASN A 159 30.62 -16.08 5.01
N SER A 160 29.50 -16.78 5.09
CA SER A 160 29.50 -18.25 5.17
C SER A 160 29.18 -18.86 3.79
N PHE A 161 29.95 -19.91 3.43
CA PHE A 161 29.64 -20.79 2.29
C PHE A 161 28.82 -22.00 2.74
N GLU A 162 28.17 -21.88 3.91
CA GLU A 162 27.32 -22.94 4.43
C GLU A 162 26.12 -23.14 3.51
N ASP A 163 25.73 -24.40 3.35
CA ASP A 163 24.60 -24.81 2.56
C ASP A 163 23.33 -24.14 3.07
N VAL A 164 22.40 -23.90 2.14
CA VAL A 164 21.07 -23.38 2.42
C VAL A 164 20.42 -24.24 3.52
N VAL A 165 20.25 -23.67 4.70
CA VAL A 165 19.61 -24.35 5.82
C VAL A 165 18.09 -24.32 5.60
N LEU A 166 17.48 -25.47 5.47
CA LEU A 166 16.04 -25.63 5.46
C LEU A 166 15.56 -25.80 6.90
N LEU A 167 14.40 -25.28 7.21
CA LEU A 167 13.74 -25.47 8.47
C LEU A 167 13.03 -26.85 8.44
N GLU A 168 13.49 -27.77 9.27
CA GLU A 168 12.91 -29.12 9.37
C GLU A 168 11.50 -29.08 10.00
N PRO A 169 10.65 -30.12 9.78
CA PRO A 169 9.36 -30.20 10.43
C PRO A 169 9.43 -30.07 11.96
N GLY A 170 8.68 -29.13 12.51
CA GLY A 170 8.65 -28.81 13.93
C GLY A 170 9.76 -27.85 14.41
N GLU A 171 10.71 -27.49 13.58
CA GLU A 171 11.73 -26.50 13.92
C GLU A 171 11.18 -25.07 13.80
N SER A 172 11.81 -24.16 14.55
CA SER A 172 11.50 -22.73 14.54
C SER A 172 12.75 -21.89 14.36
N GLU A 173 12.59 -20.76 13.71
CA GLU A 173 13.63 -19.74 13.52
C GLU A 173 13.02 -18.35 13.72
N ASP A 174 13.79 -17.43 14.31
CA ASP A 174 13.42 -16.03 14.44
C ASP A 174 13.93 -15.23 13.24
N VAL A 175 13.03 -14.59 12.52
CA VAL A 175 13.32 -13.70 11.39
C VAL A 175 13.09 -12.27 11.83
N THR A 176 14.14 -11.45 11.83
CA THR A 176 14.05 -10.03 12.14
C THR A 176 13.95 -9.22 10.86
N ILE A 177 12.89 -8.42 10.75
CA ILE A 177 12.64 -7.52 9.64
C ILE A 177 12.90 -6.09 10.11
N THR A 178 13.70 -5.36 9.34
CA THR A 178 14.06 -3.97 9.65
C THR A 178 13.43 -3.02 8.62
N PHE A 179 12.99 -1.86 9.09
CA PHE A 179 12.47 -0.79 8.25
C PHE A 179 12.67 0.55 8.95
N THR A 180 12.46 1.65 8.24
CA THR A 180 12.51 2.99 8.82
C THR A 180 11.10 3.55 8.91
N ALA A 181 10.73 4.23 10.00
CA ALA A 181 9.40 4.83 10.13
C ALA A 181 9.09 5.83 9.00
N THR A 182 10.12 6.41 8.37
CA THR A 182 9.95 7.27 7.19
C THR A 182 9.33 6.53 6.00
N ASP A 183 9.45 5.19 5.93
CA ASP A 183 8.86 4.37 4.87
C ASP A 183 7.32 4.26 5.00
N ILE A 184 6.78 4.65 6.16
CA ILE A 184 5.34 4.61 6.46
C ILE A 184 4.71 5.98 6.69
N TYR A 185 5.48 7.08 6.63
CA TYR A 185 4.94 8.43 6.64
C TYR A 185 4.10 8.68 5.38
N SER A 186 3.04 9.47 5.51
CA SER A 186 2.22 9.95 4.40
C SER A 186 2.62 11.36 4.02
N TYR A 187 2.68 11.66 2.73
CA TYR A 187 2.92 13.03 2.28
C TYR A 187 1.60 13.81 2.23
N ASP A 188 1.49 14.82 3.07
CA ASP A 188 0.32 15.69 3.13
C ASP A 188 0.62 17.02 2.42
N VAL A 189 -0.07 17.26 1.31
CA VAL A 189 0.07 18.48 0.51
C VAL A 189 -0.49 19.73 1.21
N ASN A 190 -1.36 19.54 2.21
CA ASN A 190 -2.03 20.61 2.93
C ASN A 190 -1.29 21.01 4.22
N GLU A 191 -0.37 20.18 4.68
CA GLU A 191 0.40 20.47 5.90
C GLU A 191 1.28 21.70 5.67
N LYS A 192 1.31 22.58 6.67
CA LYS A 192 2.15 23.78 6.67
C LYS A 192 3.25 23.66 7.70
N HIS A 193 4.48 23.70 7.25
CA HIS A 193 5.65 23.72 8.09
C HIS A 193 6.56 24.92 7.69
N ASP A 194 6.84 25.80 8.62
CA ASP A 194 7.71 26.98 8.43
C ASP A 194 7.38 27.81 7.16
N ASN A 195 6.09 28.02 6.86
CA ASN A 195 5.56 28.72 5.69
C ASN A 195 5.73 27.99 4.35
N VAL A 196 6.10 26.71 4.34
CA VAL A 196 6.05 25.86 3.18
C VAL A 196 4.85 24.93 3.29
N THR A 197 4.20 24.68 2.17
CA THR A 197 3.07 23.78 2.06
C THR A 197 3.56 22.41 1.61
N GLY A 198 3.12 21.37 2.30
CA GLY A 198 3.50 20.00 2.07
C GLY A 198 4.56 19.49 3.05
N ALA A 199 4.30 18.35 3.66
CA ALA A 199 5.23 17.66 4.55
C ALA A 199 4.90 16.18 4.65
N TYR A 200 5.87 15.36 5.03
CA TYR A 200 5.58 14.00 5.47
C TYR A 200 5.08 14.01 6.91
N ILE A 201 3.96 13.35 7.13
CA ILE A 201 3.33 13.25 8.44
C ILE A 201 3.16 11.81 8.89
N LEU A 202 3.20 11.60 10.19
CA LEU A 202 2.74 10.42 10.89
C LEU A 202 1.64 10.86 11.84
N GLU A 203 0.42 10.39 11.64
CA GLU A 203 -0.71 10.81 12.46
C GLU A 203 -0.75 10.09 13.80
N ALA A 204 -1.46 10.68 14.75
CA ALA A 204 -1.84 9.99 15.97
C ALA A 204 -2.88 8.90 15.65
N GLY A 205 -2.75 7.76 16.29
CA GLY A 205 -3.68 6.65 16.13
C GLY A 205 -3.02 5.29 16.28
N ASP A 206 -3.77 4.26 16.02
CA ASP A 206 -3.34 2.87 16.11
C ASP A 206 -2.71 2.41 14.79
N TYR A 207 -1.53 1.85 14.88
CA TYR A 207 -0.79 1.23 13.79
C TYR A 207 -0.77 -0.28 14.01
N TYR A 208 -1.09 -1.04 12.98
CA TYR A 208 -1.14 -2.50 13.05
C TYR A 208 -0.10 -3.09 12.11
N PHE A 209 0.91 -3.73 12.68
CA PHE A 209 1.88 -4.52 11.93
C PHE A 209 1.36 -5.94 11.84
N ALA A 210 1.32 -6.47 10.64
CA ALA A 210 0.77 -7.80 10.40
C ALA A 210 1.66 -8.61 9.47
N THR A 211 1.70 -9.91 9.70
CA THR A 211 2.25 -10.89 8.77
C THR A 211 1.13 -11.72 8.18
N GLY A 212 1.45 -12.60 7.24
CA GLY A 212 0.51 -13.55 6.65
C GLY A 212 1.00 -14.12 5.33
N ASN A 213 0.25 -15.09 4.81
CA ASN A 213 0.53 -15.67 3.50
C ASN A 213 0.09 -14.73 2.37
N GLY A 214 0.78 -13.60 2.28
CA GLY A 214 0.50 -12.51 1.35
C GLY A 214 -0.34 -11.38 1.94
N ALA A 215 -0.56 -10.35 1.11
CA ALA A 215 -1.22 -9.11 1.52
C ALA A 215 -2.67 -9.33 1.99
N HIS A 216 -3.39 -10.25 1.34
CA HIS A 216 -4.79 -10.51 1.67
C HIS A 216 -4.94 -11.14 3.06
N ASP A 217 -4.12 -12.12 3.39
CA ASP A 217 -4.13 -12.75 4.72
C ASP A 217 -3.75 -11.73 5.81
N ALA A 218 -2.77 -10.88 5.53
CA ALA A 218 -2.37 -9.80 6.43
C ALA A 218 -3.50 -8.77 6.65
N VAL A 219 -4.21 -8.33 5.60
CA VAL A 219 -5.32 -7.39 5.75
C VAL A 219 -6.51 -8.01 6.48
N GLN A 220 -6.80 -9.30 6.25
CA GLN A 220 -7.81 -10.02 7.01
C GLN A 220 -7.45 -10.14 8.49
N SER A 221 -6.17 -10.38 8.81
CA SER A 221 -5.68 -10.43 10.19
C SER A 221 -5.87 -9.08 10.89
N VAL A 222 -5.54 -7.98 10.22
CA VAL A 222 -5.78 -6.61 10.73
C VAL A 222 -7.27 -6.33 10.92
N LEU A 223 -8.11 -6.69 9.94
CA LEU A 223 -9.56 -6.53 10.05
C LEU A 223 -10.14 -7.34 11.21
N LYS A 224 -9.67 -8.57 11.40
CA LYS A 224 -10.14 -9.43 12.50
C LYS A 224 -9.76 -8.87 13.86
N GLU A 225 -8.57 -8.25 13.99
CA GLU A 225 -8.13 -7.57 15.20
C GLU A 225 -8.97 -6.31 15.49
N GLN A 226 -9.24 -5.50 14.46
CA GLN A 226 -9.99 -4.26 14.61
C GLN A 226 -11.51 -4.47 14.71
N TYR A 227 -12.05 -5.41 13.95
CA TYR A 227 -13.49 -5.60 13.75
C TYR A 227 -13.86 -7.10 13.81
N PRO A 228 -13.67 -7.76 14.96
CA PRO A 228 -13.86 -9.21 15.10
C PRO A 228 -15.28 -9.66 14.72
N ASP A 229 -16.30 -8.85 15.00
CA ASP A 229 -17.69 -9.20 14.68
C ASP A 229 -17.95 -9.23 13.15
N LYS A 230 -17.26 -8.40 12.39
CA LYS A 230 -17.35 -8.40 10.91
C LYS A 230 -16.55 -9.54 10.28
N MET A 231 -15.51 -10.01 10.96
CA MET A 231 -14.59 -11.03 10.49
C MET A 231 -14.75 -12.38 11.23
N LYS A 232 -15.92 -12.64 11.80
CA LYS A 232 -16.16 -13.84 12.62
C LYS A 232 -15.96 -15.17 11.88
N ASP A 233 -16.25 -15.18 10.58
CA ASP A 233 -16.17 -16.38 9.73
C ASP A 233 -14.83 -16.47 8.97
N ALA A 234 -13.96 -15.47 9.08
CA ALA A 234 -12.62 -15.47 8.49
C ALA A 234 -11.61 -16.14 9.44
N GLU A 235 -10.71 -16.93 8.86
CA GLU A 235 -9.64 -17.62 9.59
C GLU A 235 -8.26 -17.27 9.01
N PRO A 236 -7.83 -15.98 9.10
CA PRO A 236 -6.50 -15.58 8.65
C PRO A 236 -5.43 -16.29 9.48
N THR A 237 -4.30 -16.56 8.85
CA THR A 237 -3.17 -17.26 9.47
C THR A 237 -2.11 -16.31 10.01
N GLY A 238 -2.21 -15.02 9.66
CA GLY A 238 -1.27 -13.99 10.06
C GLY A 238 -1.34 -13.64 11.54
N THR A 239 -0.31 -12.98 12.02
CA THR A 239 -0.21 -12.42 13.37
C THR A 239 -0.18 -10.90 13.32
N VAL A 240 -0.69 -10.24 14.36
CA VAL A 240 -0.81 -8.79 14.42
C VAL A 240 -0.15 -8.25 15.69
N TYR A 241 0.68 -7.21 15.52
CA TYR A 241 1.19 -6.37 16.60
C TYR A 241 0.64 -4.95 16.44
N LYS A 242 0.04 -4.45 17.51
CA LYS A 242 -0.54 -3.12 17.54
C LYS A 242 0.30 -2.17 18.39
N GLU A 243 0.55 -0.98 17.88
CA GLU A 243 1.17 0.10 18.62
C GLU A 243 0.46 1.43 18.33
N ALA A 244 0.33 2.26 19.36
CA ALA A 244 -0.31 3.55 19.27
C ALA A 244 0.73 4.69 19.16
N VAL A 245 0.43 5.66 18.29
CA VAL A 245 1.14 6.94 18.24
C VAL A 245 0.27 8.00 18.89
N ASP A 246 0.75 8.59 19.95
CA ASP A 246 -0.04 9.53 20.78
C ASP A 246 -0.27 10.90 20.14
N SER A 247 0.63 11.32 19.26
CA SER A 247 0.55 12.65 18.64
C SER A 247 1.11 12.65 17.22
N LYS A 248 0.50 13.47 16.37
CA LYS A 248 0.99 13.71 15.01
C LYS A 248 2.45 14.17 15.02
N ARG A 249 3.23 13.62 14.13
CA ARG A 249 4.62 14.00 13.87
C ARG A 249 4.76 14.51 12.43
N THR A 250 5.66 15.45 12.23
CA THR A 250 6.01 15.97 10.92
C THR A 250 7.50 15.72 10.70
N LEU A 251 7.84 15.14 9.57
CA LEU A 251 9.20 14.86 9.19
C LEU A 251 9.79 16.08 8.47
N THR A 252 10.94 16.54 8.97
CA THR A 252 11.80 17.49 8.27
C THR A 252 13.11 16.81 7.90
N GLU A 253 13.75 17.23 6.81
CA GLU A 253 15.07 16.71 6.48
C GLU A 253 16.10 17.05 7.57
N SER A 254 17.03 16.13 7.78
CA SER A 254 18.07 16.25 8.81
C SER A 254 18.98 17.48 8.67
N ASN A 255 19.04 18.05 7.46
CA ASN A 255 19.83 19.26 7.15
C ASN A 255 19.02 20.55 7.36
N GLY A 256 17.78 20.47 7.85
CA GLY A 256 16.88 21.61 8.00
C GLY A 256 16.23 22.09 6.71
N SER A 257 16.43 21.39 5.58
CA SER A 257 15.70 21.65 4.34
C SER A 257 14.24 21.28 4.51
N THR A 258 13.39 21.97 3.78
CA THR A 258 11.97 21.62 3.71
C THR A 258 11.76 20.50 2.72
N ILE A 259 11.03 19.48 3.13
CA ILE A 259 10.56 18.46 2.22
C ILE A 259 9.53 19.08 1.29
N GLN A 260 9.71 18.90 -0.01
CA GLN A 260 8.83 19.44 -1.05
C GLN A 260 8.25 18.30 -1.88
N ASN A 261 7.01 18.46 -2.32
CA ASN A 261 6.45 17.60 -3.33
C ASN A 261 7.20 17.76 -4.66
N GLN A 262 7.92 16.73 -5.05
CA GLN A 262 8.67 16.69 -6.30
C GLN A 262 7.76 16.42 -7.52
N LEU A 263 6.50 16.06 -7.29
CA LEU A 263 5.53 15.67 -8.31
C LEU A 263 4.37 16.67 -8.43
N THR A 264 4.52 17.88 -7.91
CA THR A 264 3.49 18.93 -8.00
C THR A 264 3.08 19.21 -9.44
N ASP A 265 4.03 19.17 -10.36
CA ASP A 265 3.78 19.39 -11.78
C ASP A 265 3.05 18.22 -12.46
N GLY A 266 2.92 17.09 -11.78
CA GLY A 266 2.17 15.91 -12.25
C GLY A 266 0.66 15.99 -11.98
N ASP A 267 0.21 16.92 -11.13
CA ASP A 267 -1.20 17.14 -10.89
C ASP A 267 -1.86 17.93 -12.01
N LEU A 268 -2.70 17.25 -12.80
CA LEU A 268 -3.37 17.85 -13.94
C LEU A 268 -4.33 18.99 -13.55
N ASN A 269 -4.84 19.01 -12.32
CA ASN A 269 -5.71 20.06 -11.82
C ASN A 269 -4.95 21.37 -11.52
N SER A 270 -3.62 21.31 -11.46
CA SER A 270 -2.77 22.50 -11.39
C SER A 270 -2.79 23.33 -12.69
N TYR A 271 -3.29 22.74 -13.78
CA TYR A 271 -3.34 23.37 -15.11
C TYR A 271 -4.79 23.58 -15.55
N ASN A 272 -5.03 24.67 -16.28
CA ASN A 272 -6.37 24.94 -16.81
C ASN A 272 -6.63 24.16 -18.11
N CYS A 273 -6.81 22.85 -17.99
CA CYS A 273 -7.06 21.96 -19.12
C CYS A 273 -8.53 21.95 -19.60
N GLY A 274 -9.41 22.72 -18.97
CA GLY A 274 -10.85 22.73 -19.28
C GLY A 274 -11.62 21.50 -18.80
N THR A 275 -10.95 20.57 -18.17
CA THR A 275 -11.53 19.35 -17.58
C THR A 275 -10.92 19.17 -16.19
N GLU A 276 -11.77 18.96 -15.19
CA GLU A 276 -11.32 18.58 -13.85
C GLU A 276 -11.06 17.09 -13.83
N VAL A 277 -9.91 16.69 -13.35
CA VAL A 277 -9.52 15.30 -13.15
C VAL A 277 -9.89 14.91 -11.73
N THR A 278 -10.69 13.86 -11.60
CA THR A 278 -11.03 13.27 -10.30
C THR A 278 -10.19 12.03 -10.08
N TYR A 279 -9.23 12.14 -9.15
CA TYR A 279 -8.39 11.02 -8.77
C TYR A 279 -9.15 10.01 -7.92
N LEU A 280 -8.75 8.75 -8.02
CA LEU A 280 -9.34 7.67 -7.22
C LEU A 280 -9.14 7.93 -5.74
N SER A 281 -10.22 7.87 -4.98
CA SER A 281 -10.23 8.04 -3.53
C SER A 281 -10.95 6.89 -2.84
N ARG A 282 -10.37 6.38 -1.74
CA ARG A 282 -11.06 5.41 -0.89
C ARG A 282 -12.21 6.03 -0.09
N ASN A 283 -12.29 7.34 -0.03
CA ASN A 283 -13.35 8.03 0.69
C ASN A 283 -14.75 7.74 0.09
N ASP A 284 -14.82 7.61 -1.23
CA ASP A 284 -16.07 7.33 -1.92
C ASP A 284 -16.02 6.18 -2.94
N TRP A 285 -14.85 5.78 -3.39
CA TRP A 285 -14.66 4.79 -4.45
C TRP A 285 -15.44 5.09 -5.74
N ALA A 286 -15.64 6.39 -6.05
CA ALA A 286 -16.52 6.81 -7.14
C ALA A 286 -15.95 6.47 -8.53
N HIS A 287 -14.65 6.39 -8.68
CA HIS A 287 -13.94 6.15 -9.95
C HIS A 287 -13.23 4.79 -9.98
N THR A 288 -13.86 3.75 -9.45
CA THR A 288 -13.26 2.42 -9.30
C THR A 288 -13.29 1.55 -10.55
N PHE A 289 -13.92 2.00 -11.64
CA PHE A 289 -13.99 1.24 -12.88
C PHE A 289 -13.61 2.09 -14.07
N PRO A 290 -13.10 1.49 -15.14
CA PRO A 290 -12.75 2.20 -16.34
C PRO A 290 -14.02 2.82 -16.93
N VAL A 291 -14.19 4.10 -16.72
CA VAL A 291 -15.20 4.93 -17.38
C VAL A 291 -14.65 5.43 -18.68
N GLY A 292 -14.04 4.71 -19.47
CA GLY A 292 -13.46 5.15 -20.72
C GLY A 292 -12.28 6.11 -20.54
N ILE A 293 -11.48 6.19 -21.56
CA ILE A 293 -10.34 7.13 -21.60
C ILE A 293 -10.92 8.52 -21.92
N GLY A 294 -10.72 9.46 -21.03
CA GLY A 294 -11.01 10.89 -21.26
C GLY A 294 -9.97 11.50 -22.21
N GLU A 295 -10.31 12.63 -22.79
CA GLU A 295 -9.41 13.39 -23.66
C GLU A 295 -9.14 14.75 -23.03
N ILE A 296 -7.89 15.18 -23.05
CA ILE A 296 -7.44 16.44 -22.51
C ILE A 296 -6.50 17.12 -23.52
N THR A 297 -6.52 18.43 -23.58
CA THR A 297 -5.62 19.22 -24.42
C THR A 297 -4.55 19.85 -23.55
N ALA A 298 -3.30 19.54 -23.83
CA ALA A 298 -2.19 20.18 -23.13
C ALA A 298 -2.19 21.70 -23.36
N THR A 299 -1.88 22.44 -22.33
CA THR A 299 -1.75 23.89 -22.36
C THR A 299 -0.29 24.31 -22.55
N GLU A 300 -0.05 25.60 -22.79
CA GLU A 300 1.32 26.14 -22.86
C GLU A 300 2.06 26.07 -21.51
N GLU A 301 1.34 25.88 -20.40
CA GLU A 301 1.90 25.79 -19.05
C GLU A 301 2.33 24.37 -18.67
N MET A 302 1.79 23.36 -19.34
CA MET A 302 2.15 21.94 -19.19
C MET A 302 3.43 21.61 -19.96
#